data_61d6da1df6f5a416fe1f77cbfb2d186d
#
_entry.id   61d6da1df6f5a416fe1f77cbfb2d186d
#
_cell.length_a   1.000
_cell.length_b   1.000
_cell.length_c   1.000
_cell.angle_alpha   90.00
_cell.angle_beta   90.00
_cell.angle_gamma   90.00
#
_symmetry.space_group_name_H-M   'P 1'
#
loop_
_entity.id
_entity.type
_entity.pdbx_description
1 polymer ?
#
loop_
_entity_poly.entity_id
_entity_poly.type
_entity_poly.pdbx_seq_one_letter_code
_entity_poly.pdbx_strand_id
1 'polypeptide(L)'
;MSKIIGIDLGTTNSCVYVMEGKDPKCITNPEGGRTTPSVVAFTDKERLVGEIAKRQSVTNPKRTIFAIKRLMGRKYASPEVDRWKEHSPYTITKAANDDAGVEVDGRTYTAPEISAMILAKLKADAEAYLGEKVSEAVITVPAYFNDAQR
;
A
#
# COMPACT_ATOMS: atom_id res chain seq x y z
N MET A 1 -13.60 14.96 -19.27
CA MET A 1 -13.32 13.54 -19.05
C MET A 1 -12.31 13.38 -17.95
N SER A 2 -12.54 12.44 -17.04
CA SER A 2 -11.54 12.12 -16.02
C SER A 2 -10.37 11.39 -16.69
N LYS A 3 -9.17 11.59 -16.16
CA LYS A 3 -7.97 10.92 -16.64
C LYS A 3 -7.84 9.55 -15.99
N ILE A 4 -7.19 8.65 -16.71
CA ILE A 4 -6.83 7.32 -16.20
C ILE A 4 -5.39 7.40 -15.69
N ILE A 5 -5.15 6.91 -14.50
CA ILE A 5 -3.80 6.86 -13.94
C ILE A 5 -3.29 5.44 -13.94
N GLY A 6 -1.96 5.30 -14.01
CA GLY A 6 -1.29 4.03 -13.80
C GLY A 6 -0.67 4.00 -12.42
N ILE A 7 -0.80 2.88 -11.72
CA ILE A 7 -0.22 2.70 -10.39
C ILE A 7 0.66 1.47 -10.40
N ASP A 8 1.89 1.64 -9.93
CA ASP A 8 2.77 0.53 -9.60
C ASP A 8 2.80 0.43 -8.07
N LEU A 9 2.05 -0.52 -7.53
CA LEU A 9 1.97 -0.76 -6.09
C LEU A 9 3.09 -1.73 -5.70
N GLY A 10 4.24 -1.17 -5.34
CA GLY A 10 5.41 -1.96 -4.98
C GLY A 10 5.42 -2.43 -3.53
N THR A 11 6.27 -3.38 -3.23
CA THR A 11 6.45 -3.89 -1.86
C THR A 11 7.03 -2.81 -0.96
N THR A 12 8.00 -2.05 -1.44
CA THR A 12 8.70 -1.01 -0.69
C THR A 12 8.19 0.39 -1.02
N ASN A 13 8.06 0.67 -2.31
CA ASN A 13 7.63 1.98 -2.81
C ASN A 13 6.59 1.82 -3.91
N SER A 14 5.72 2.82 -4.04
CA SER A 14 4.70 2.88 -5.06
C SER A 14 4.86 4.13 -5.90
N CYS A 15 4.40 4.09 -7.14
CA CYS A 15 4.46 5.21 -8.08
C CYS A 15 3.13 5.41 -8.78
N VAL A 16 2.85 6.66 -9.15
CA VAL A 16 1.67 7.00 -9.95
C VAL A 16 2.13 7.63 -11.26
N TYR A 17 1.54 7.20 -12.35
CA TYR A 17 1.83 7.70 -13.68
C TYR A 17 0.58 8.21 -14.37
N VAL A 18 0.73 9.23 -15.21
CA VAL A 18 -0.31 9.71 -16.11
C VAL A 18 0.29 9.83 -17.49
N MET A 19 -0.54 9.62 -18.52
CA MET A 19 -0.08 9.81 -19.89
C MET A 19 -0.13 11.29 -20.24
N GLU A 20 1.00 11.84 -20.69
CA GLU A 20 1.07 13.16 -21.31
C GLU A 20 1.41 12.95 -22.77
N GLY A 21 0.41 13.05 -23.63
CA GLY A 21 0.57 12.68 -25.03
C GLY A 21 0.79 11.18 -25.16
N LYS A 22 1.95 10.79 -25.69
CA LYS A 22 2.31 9.38 -25.89
C LYS A 22 3.21 8.84 -24.78
N ASP A 23 3.70 9.70 -23.89
CA ASP A 23 4.68 9.34 -22.89
C ASP A 23 4.06 9.26 -21.49
N PRO A 24 4.39 8.21 -20.71
CA PRO A 24 3.99 8.16 -19.31
C PRO A 24 4.83 9.14 -18.50
N LYS A 25 4.19 9.88 -17.62
CA LYS A 25 4.86 10.79 -16.70
C LYS A 25 4.60 10.39 -15.27
N CYS A 26 5.66 10.24 -14.49
CA CYS A 26 5.55 9.97 -13.07
C CYS A 26 5.07 11.23 -12.35
N ILE A 27 4.03 11.09 -11.55
CA ILE A 27 3.47 12.20 -10.78
C ILE A 27 4.32 12.44 -9.54
N THR A 28 4.72 13.71 -9.33
CA THR A 28 5.39 14.13 -8.10
C THR A 28 4.35 14.28 -7.01
N ASN A 29 4.60 13.68 -5.84
CA ASN A 29 3.69 13.77 -4.71
C ASN A 29 3.87 15.10 -3.94
N PRO A 30 2.94 15.45 -3.03
CA PRO A 30 3.03 16.70 -2.26
C PRO A 30 4.29 16.82 -1.43
N GLU A 31 4.92 15.71 -1.09
CA GLU A 31 6.18 15.70 -0.31
C GLU A 31 7.42 15.92 -1.19
N GLY A 32 7.22 16.10 -2.50
CA GLY A 32 8.29 16.40 -3.43
C GLY A 32 8.96 15.19 -4.06
N GLY A 33 8.51 13.99 -3.76
CA GLY A 33 9.09 12.76 -4.30
C GLY A 33 8.31 12.20 -5.48
N ARG A 34 8.95 11.35 -6.26
CA ARG A 34 8.32 10.60 -7.36
C ARG A 34 7.81 9.24 -6.91
N THR A 35 8.28 8.77 -5.76
CA THR A 35 7.82 7.52 -5.17
C THR A 35 7.18 7.79 -3.84
N THR A 36 6.24 6.95 -3.47
CA THR A 36 5.56 7.00 -2.16
C THR A 36 5.87 5.69 -1.46
N PRO A 37 6.47 5.74 -0.26
CA PRO A 37 6.68 4.51 0.50
C PRO A 37 5.37 3.77 0.70
N SER A 38 5.38 2.46 0.49
CA SER A 38 4.21 1.60 0.67
C SER A 38 4.05 1.26 2.15
N VAL A 39 3.82 2.30 2.96
CA VAL A 39 3.80 2.23 4.42
C VAL A 39 2.55 2.93 4.95
N VAL A 40 1.90 2.28 5.91
CA VAL A 40 0.74 2.84 6.63
C VAL A 40 1.04 2.82 8.11
N ALA A 41 0.90 3.95 8.78
CA ALA A 41 1.08 4.04 10.23
C ALA A 41 -0.21 4.52 10.90
N PHE A 42 -0.51 3.93 12.05
CA PHE A 42 -1.68 4.28 12.84
C PHE A 42 -1.23 5.04 14.09
N THR A 43 -1.83 6.19 14.32
CA THR A 43 -1.61 6.97 15.53
C THR A 43 -2.92 7.07 16.30
N ASP A 44 -2.88 7.62 17.51
CA ASP A 44 -4.09 7.79 18.32
C ASP A 44 -5.10 8.75 17.66
N LYS A 45 -4.63 9.59 16.76
CA LYS A 45 -5.46 10.62 16.13
C LYS A 45 -5.84 10.32 14.68
N GLU A 46 -4.93 9.67 13.93
CA GLU A 46 -5.13 9.53 12.50
C GLU A 46 -4.33 8.37 11.91
N ARG A 47 -4.61 8.08 10.66
CA ARG A 47 -3.86 7.13 9.86
C ARG A 47 -2.95 7.90 8.91
N LEU A 48 -1.68 7.52 8.87
CA LEU A 48 -0.69 8.14 8.00
C LEU A 48 -0.29 7.18 6.91
N VAL A 49 0.00 7.69 5.71
CA VAL A 49 0.42 6.86 4.58
C VAL A 49 1.58 7.53 3.86
N GLY A 50 2.56 6.73 3.45
CA GLY A 50 3.68 7.21 2.67
C GLY A 50 4.87 7.63 3.51
N GLU A 51 5.55 8.69 3.11
CA GLU A 51 6.79 9.15 3.76
C GLU A 51 6.61 9.48 5.23
N ILE A 52 5.51 10.15 5.56
CA ILE A 52 5.22 10.50 6.96
C ILE A 52 5.00 9.25 7.82
N ALA A 53 4.40 8.20 7.24
CA ALA A 53 4.24 6.91 7.92
C ALA A 53 5.59 6.23 8.11
N LYS A 54 6.42 6.23 7.09
CA LYS A 54 7.74 5.61 7.15
C LYS A 54 8.62 6.21 8.25
N ARG A 55 8.51 7.52 8.46
CA ARG A 55 9.30 8.21 9.49
C ARG A 55 8.97 7.76 10.90
N GLN A 56 7.83 7.13 11.11
CA GLN A 56 7.40 6.62 12.40
C GLN A 56 7.83 5.18 12.66
N SER A 57 8.48 4.53 11.71
CA SER A 57 8.81 3.11 11.82
C SER A 57 9.71 2.79 13.03
N VAL A 58 10.57 3.71 13.43
CA VAL A 58 11.46 3.53 14.57
C VAL A 58 10.74 3.77 15.89
N THR A 59 9.90 4.80 15.97
CA THR A 59 9.23 5.21 17.22
C THR A 59 7.89 4.53 17.43
N ASN A 60 7.28 3.99 16.35
CA ASN A 60 5.96 3.38 16.41
C ASN A 60 5.93 2.07 15.59
N PRO A 61 6.85 1.12 15.86
CA PRO A 61 7.02 -0.06 14.99
C PRO A 61 5.80 -0.98 14.95
N LYS A 62 5.08 -1.13 16.06
CA LYS A 62 3.94 -2.04 16.12
C LYS A 62 2.72 -1.54 15.35
N ARG A 63 2.67 -0.27 15.06
CA ARG A 63 1.56 0.36 14.33
C ARG A 63 1.98 0.87 12.94
N THR A 64 3.18 0.55 12.50
CA THR A 64 3.68 0.95 11.18
C THR A 64 3.77 -0.29 10.30
N ILE A 65 2.86 -0.37 9.33
CA ILE A 65 2.72 -1.53 8.47
C ILE A 65 3.43 -1.26 7.16
N PHE A 66 4.33 -2.15 6.78
CA PHE A 66 5.07 -2.08 5.52
C PHE A 66 5.19 -3.47 4.92
N ALA A 67 5.57 -3.55 3.66
CA ALA A 67 5.72 -4.81 2.93
C ALA A 67 4.44 -5.66 2.94
N ILE A 68 3.28 -5.01 2.97
CA ILE A 68 1.98 -5.70 3.00
C ILE A 68 1.77 -6.60 1.78
N LYS A 69 2.44 -6.28 0.68
CA LYS A 69 2.38 -7.08 -0.54
C LYS A 69 2.84 -8.53 -0.30
N ARG A 70 3.69 -8.75 0.68
CA ARG A 70 4.14 -10.10 1.08
C ARG A 70 3.00 -10.96 1.62
N LEU A 71 1.94 -10.33 2.13
CA LEU A 71 0.77 -11.01 2.68
C LEU A 71 -0.37 -11.11 1.68
N MET A 72 -0.30 -10.38 0.57
CA MET A 72 -1.37 -10.33 -0.42
C MET A 72 -1.64 -11.73 -1.00
N GLY A 73 -2.88 -12.19 -0.91
CA GLY A 73 -3.30 -13.49 -1.42
C GLY A 73 -2.74 -14.69 -0.66
N ARG A 74 -2.12 -14.48 0.50
CA ARG A 74 -1.50 -15.55 1.28
C ARG A 74 -2.41 -15.98 2.42
N LYS A 75 -2.38 -17.28 2.74
CA LYS A 75 -3.03 -17.80 3.93
C LYS A 75 -2.11 -17.64 5.14
N TYR A 76 -2.73 -17.42 6.30
CA TYR A 76 -1.98 -17.25 7.55
C TYR A 76 -1.02 -18.41 7.83
N ALA A 77 -1.42 -19.63 7.51
CA ALA A 77 -0.61 -20.83 7.77
C ALA A 77 0.43 -21.12 6.68
N SER A 78 0.60 -20.22 5.68
CA SER A 78 1.57 -20.49 4.61
C SER A 78 3.01 -20.32 5.10
N PRO A 79 3.97 -21.07 4.48
CA PRO A 79 5.39 -20.92 4.86
C PRO A 79 5.95 -19.52 4.67
N GLU A 80 5.48 -18.79 3.65
CA GLU A 80 5.92 -17.44 3.38
C GLU A 80 5.51 -16.49 4.50
N VAL A 81 4.30 -16.66 5.01
CA VAL A 81 3.80 -15.86 6.14
C VAL A 81 4.55 -16.23 7.43
N ASP A 82 4.81 -17.52 7.64
CA ASP A 82 5.57 -17.97 8.81
C ASP A 82 6.97 -17.34 8.84
N ARG A 83 7.64 -17.28 7.71
CA ARG A 83 8.95 -16.63 7.62
C ARG A 83 8.88 -15.15 7.91
N TRP A 84 7.85 -14.48 7.39
CA TRP A 84 7.69 -13.04 7.63
C TRP A 84 7.32 -12.74 9.08
N LYS A 85 6.54 -13.61 9.74
CA LYS A 85 6.20 -13.44 11.17
C LYS A 85 7.44 -13.40 12.06
N GLU A 86 8.49 -14.13 11.71
CA GLU A 86 9.72 -14.16 12.51
C GLU A 86 10.48 -12.83 12.47
N HIS A 87 10.28 -12.03 11.43
CA HIS A 87 11.04 -10.80 11.22
C HIS A 87 10.18 -9.53 11.31
N SER A 88 8.87 -9.67 11.31
CA SER A 88 7.96 -8.53 11.29
C SER A 88 7.91 -7.82 12.63
N PRO A 89 8.08 -6.48 12.66
CA PRO A 89 7.94 -5.72 13.90
C PRO A 89 6.48 -5.50 14.31
N TYR A 90 5.54 -5.68 13.39
CA TYR A 90 4.10 -5.59 13.68
C TYR A 90 3.50 -7.00 13.75
N THR A 91 2.31 -7.10 14.32
CA THR A 91 1.66 -8.38 14.53
C THR A 91 0.93 -8.85 13.28
N ILE A 92 1.28 -10.05 12.82
CA ILE A 92 0.56 -10.73 11.73
C ILE A 92 -0.42 -11.69 12.36
N THR A 93 -1.67 -11.65 11.93
CA THR A 93 -2.74 -12.45 12.52
C THR A 93 -3.60 -13.08 11.42
N LYS A 94 -4.50 -13.96 11.83
CA LYS A 94 -5.41 -14.63 10.92
C LYS A 94 -6.67 -13.77 10.73
N ALA A 95 -6.93 -13.40 9.49
CA ALA A 95 -8.13 -12.67 9.11
C ALA A 95 -9.23 -13.63 8.65
N ALA A 96 -10.35 -13.09 8.16
CA ALA A 96 -11.43 -13.90 7.62
C ALA A 96 -10.92 -14.82 6.51
N ASN A 97 -11.53 -16.00 6.38
CA ASN A 97 -11.15 -17.03 5.39
C ASN A 97 -9.73 -17.55 5.57
N ASP A 98 -9.19 -17.45 6.79
CA ASP A 98 -7.82 -17.88 7.11
C ASP A 98 -6.72 -17.13 6.36
N ASP A 99 -7.05 -16.00 5.78
CA ASP A 99 -6.07 -15.16 5.11
C ASP A 99 -5.13 -14.48 6.12
N ALA A 100 -3.91 -14.19 5.70
CA ALA A 100 -2.97 -13.42 6.51
C ALA A 100 -3.45 -11.97 6.59
N GLY A 101 -3.41 -11.41 7.79
CA GLY A 101 -3.73 -10.01 8.02
C GLY A 101 -2.80 -9.42 9.07
N VAL A 102 -3.05 -8.19 9.44
CA VAL A 102 -2.26 -7.50 10.47
C VAL A 102 -3.18 -7.03 11.59
N GLU A 103 -2.66 -7.01 12.81
CA GLU A 103 -3.41 -6.52 13.96
C GLU A 103 -2.83 -5.20 14.42
N VAL A 104 -3.69 -4.20 14.55
CA VAL A 104 -3.33 -2.88 15.07
C VAL A 104 -4.37 -2.49 16.12
N ASP A 105 -3.92 -2.26 17.35
CA ASP A 105 -4.78 -1.84 18.46
C ASP A 105 -6.00 -2.75 18.66
N GLY A 106 -5.80 -4.06 18.52
CA GLY A 106 -6.85 -5.05 18.71
C GLY A 106 -7.78 -5.23 17.52
N ARG A 107 -7.55 -4.52 16.43
CA ARG A 107 -8.34 -4.65 15.20
C ARG A 107 -7.54 -5.35 14.13
N THR A 108 -8.17 -6.26 13.40
CA THR A 108 -7.54 -7.00 12.31
C THR A 108 -7.83 -6.31 10.97
N TYR A 109 -6.76 -6.07 10.20
CA TYR A 109 -6.85 -5.52 8.85
C TYR A 109 -6.35 -6.57 7.86
N THR A 110 -7.07 -6.73 6.75
CA THR A 110 -6.62 -7.61 5.68
C THR A 110 -5.55 -6.92 4.84
N ALA A 111 -4.80 -7.71 4.06
CA ALA A 111 -3.82 -7.15 3.13
C ALA A 111 -4.48 -6.23 2.09
N PRO A 112 -5.64 -6.60 1.49
CA PRO A 112 -6.35 -5.66 0.62
C PRO A 112 -6.77 -4.36 1.30
N GLU A 113 -7.19 -4.40 2.58
CA GLU A 113 -7.57 -3.19 3.30
C GLU A 113 -6.40 -2.23 3.47
N ILE A 114 -5.22 -2.74 3.85
CA ILE A 114 -4.01 -1.92 3.97
C ILE A 114 -3.58 -1.39 2.60
N SER A 115 -3.61 -2.25 1.58
CA SER A 115 -3.28 -1.83 0.21
C SER A 115 -4.22 -0.73 -0.29
N ALA A 116 -5.52 -0.83 0.04
CA ALA A 116 -6.49 0.20 -0.31
C ALA A 116 -6.16 1.56 0.32
N MET A 117 -5.61 1.57 1.51
CA MET A 117 -5.18 2.81 2.17
C MET A 117 -4.05 3.48 1.39
N ILE A 118 -3.11 2.68 0.89
CA ILE A 118 -2.01 3.19 0.06
C ILE A 118 -2.56 3.71 -1.27
N LEU A 119 -3.46 2.96 -1.90
CA LEU A 119 -4.08 3.37 -3.17
C LEU A 119 -4.89 4.66 -3.01
N ALA A 120 -5.58 4.84 -1.88
CA ALA A 120 -6.33 6.07 -1.62
C ALA A 120 -5.42 7.29 -1.55
N LYS A 121 -4.25 7.16 -0.93
CA LYS A 121 -3.27 8.25 -0.91
C LYS A 121 -2.76 8.55 -2.31
N LEU A 122 -2.42 7.53 -3.08
CA LEU A 122 -1.91 7.71 -4.44
C LEU A 122 -2.94 8.38 -5.33
N LYS A 123 -4.21 8.01 -5.19
CA LYS A 123 -5.31 8.64 -5.90
C LYS A 123 -5.44 10.13 -5.52
N ALA A 124 -5.41 10.43 -4.23
CA ALA A 124 -5.51 11.81 -3.75
C ALA A 124 -4.34 12.66 -4.25
N ASP A 125 -3.13 12.12 -4.24
CA ASP A 125 -1.94 12.82 -4.74
C ASP A 125 -2.05 13.08 -6.25
N ALA A 126 -2.56 12.11 -7.00
CA ALA A 126 -2.78 12.27 -8.44
C ALA A 126 -3.83 13.34 -8.73
N GLU A 127 -4.92 13.34 -7.98
CA GLU A 127 -5.96 14.34 -8.14
C GLU A 127 -5.46 15.75 -7.81
N ALA A 128 -4.63 15.88 -6.78
CA ALA A 128 -4.02 17.16 -6.42
C ALA A 128 -3.07 17.65 -7.52
N TYR A 129 -2.28 16.76 -8.10
CA TYR A 129 -1.36 17.09 -9.18
C TYR A 129 -2.09 17.51 -10.45
N LEU A 130 -3.13 16.75 -10.82
CA LEU A 130 -3.87 16.98 -12.06
C LEU A 130 -4.92 18.10 -11.96
N GLY A 131 -5.33 18.45 -10.74
CA GLY A 131 -6.38 19.43 -10.53
C GLY A 131 -7.77 18.95 -10.93
N GLU A 132 -7.96 17.64 -11.03
CA GLU A 132 -9.25 17.04 -11.38
C GLU A 132 -9.42 15.68 -10.73
N LYS A 133 -10.65 15.18 -10.68
CA LYS A 133 -10.94 13.87 -10.11
C LYS A 133 -10.50 12.76 -11.04
N VAL A 134 -10.03 11.66 -10.42
CA VAL A 134 -9.62 10.45 -11.12
C VAL A 134 -10.60 9.34 -10.74
N SER A 135 -11.22 8.72 -11.74
CA SER A 135 -12.21 7.67 -11.54
C SER A 135 -11.72 6.29 -11.97
N GLU A 136 -10.61 6.22 -12.71
CA GLU A 136 -10.10 4.97 -13.24
C GLU A 136 -8.60 4.86 -13.06
N ALA A 137 -8.13 3.65 -12.73
CA ALA A 137 -6.71 3.37 -12.60
C ALA A 137 -6.39 1.99 -13.17
N VAL A 138 -5.19 1.89 -13.74
CA VAL A 138 -4.60 0.60 -14.10
C VAL A 138 -3.52 0.30 -13.07
N ILE A 139 -3.67 -0.81 -12.36
CA ILE A 139 -2.74 -1.19 -11.31
C ILE A 139 -1.91 -2.37 -11.81
N THR A 140 -0.59 -2.20 -11.84
CA THR A 140 0.29 -3.28 -12.27
C THR A 140 0.50 -4.29 -11.15
N VAL A 141 0.64 -5.54 -11.55
CA VAL A 141 0.97 -6.63 -10.63
C VAL A 141 2.14 -7.43 -11.20
N PRO A 142 2.95 -8.07 -10.36
CA PRO A 142 4.01 -8.93 -10.87
C PRO A 142 3.45 -10.09 -11.70
N ALA A 143 4.21 -10.53 -12.70
CA ALA A 143 3.80 -11.65 -13.55
C ALA A 143 3.58 -12.93 -12.74
N TYR A 144 4.30 -13.09 -11.63
CA TYR A 144 4.19 -14.27 -10.77
C TYR A 144 2.97 -14.25 -9.83
N PHE A 145 2.20 -13.16 -9.80
CA PHE A 145 0.98 -13.13 -9.00
C PHE A 145 -0.02 -14.17 -9.51
N ASN A 146 -0.57 -14.95 -8.58
CA ASN A 146 -1.65 -15.89 -8.89
C ASN A 146 -3.01 -15.17 -8.80
N ASP A 147 -4.10 -15.91 -9.06
CA ASP A 147 -5.43 -15.33 -9.08
C ASP A 147 -5.83 -14.75 -7.72
N ALA A 148 -5.42 -15.38 -6.62
CA ALA A 148 -5.73 -14.89 -5.28
C ALA A 148 -5.07 -13.56 -4.97
N GLN A 149 -3.89 -13.32 -5.54
CA GLN A 149 -3.13 -12.08 -5.33
C GLN A 149 -3.65 -10.93 -6.20
N ARG A 150 -4.26 -11.22 -7.35
CA ARG A 150 -4.83 -10.22 -8.27
C ARG A 150 -6.20 -9.74 -7.81
#